data_a4afdbe6ac4715192f21cdad8dbe17ee
#
_entry.id   a4afdbe6ac4715192f21cdad8dbe17ee
#
_cell.length_a   1.000
_cell.length_b   1.000
_cell.length_c   1.000
_cell.angle_alpha   90.00
_cell.angle_beta   90.00
_cell.angle_gamma   90.00
#
_symmetry.space_group_name_H-M   'P 1'
#
loop_
_entity.id
_entity.type
_entity.pdbx_description
1 polymer ?
#
loop_
_entity_poly.entity_id
_entity_poly.type
_entity_poly.pdbx_seq_one_letter_code
_entity_poly.pdbx_strand_id
1 'polypeptide(L)'
;CIQIMIMKPVVLAAEDREFLRLVERSAFGNPFSREREGLEREIIFSAHTDRPGAGDAPRVVRERLERFAGLGYARLSDFGESEQSSARAAFLYDAFHRVIQPFDALIEGHAQGVTSRGRITFADEAIAGLQSRGFSPEESAHFLAIFYQLRRAYYFIAWGLVGGSAVMQALRMRLWANVFTHDMVLYTRRLWSRMEDFSTLLLGATGSGKGACAAAIGRSGYIPYNAVNGDFADNFQRCFTSINLSQYSGAL
;
A
#
# COMPACT_ATOMS: atom_id res chain seq x y z
N CYS A 1 2.45 -17.20 48.46
CA CYS A 1 3.42 -17.26 47.36
C CYS A 1 2.68 -17.30 46.05
N ILE A 2 2.65 -16.18 45.31
CA ILE A 2 2.14 -16.15 43.94
C ILE A 2 3.32 -16.58 43.08
N GLN A 3 3.23 -17.80 42.56
CA GLN A 3 4.21 -18.35 41.62
C GLN A 3 3.91 -17.69 40.27
N ILE A 4 4.66 -16.65 39.91
CA ILE A 4 4.62 -16.06 38.56
C ILE A 4 5.22 -17.12 37.64
N MET A 5 4.35 -17.81 36.92
CA MET A 5 4.75 -18.74 35.84
C MET A 5 5.27 -17.88 34.70
N ILE A 6 6.57 -17.67 34.65
CA ILE A 6 7.25 -17.06 33.49
C ILE A 6 7.10 -18.08 32.35
N MET A 7 6.07 -17.91 31.52
CA MET A 7 5.98 -18.63 30.26
C MET A 7 7.23 -18.25 29.45
N LYS A 8 8.07 -19.26 29.15
CA LYS A 8 9.16 -19.06 28.17
C LYS A 8 8.51 -18.55 26.86
N PRO A 9 9.08 -17.50 26.24
CA PRO A 9 8.57 -17.06 24.96
C PRO A 9 8.59 -18.25 24.01
N VAL A 10 7.43 -18.57 23.43
CA VAL A 10 7.31 -19.60 22.38
C VAL A 10 8.15 -19.07 21.21
N VAL A 11 9.24 -19.73 20.91
CA VAL A 11 10.11 -19.34 19.78
C VAL A 11 9.34 -19.60 18.49
N LEU A 12 9.24 -18.58 17.63
CA LEU A 12 8.59 -18.67 16.33
C LEU A 12 9.25 -19.79 15.50
N ALA A 13 8.45 -20.67 14.93
CA ALA A 13 8.97 -21.79 14.11
C ALA A 13 9.71 -21.27 12.88
N ALA A 14 10.67 -22.05 12.37
CA ALA A 14 11.43 -21.63 11.19
C ALA A 14 10.53 -21.37 9.97
N GLU A 15 9.51 -22.19 9.79
CA GLU A 15 8.48 -22.06 8.75
C GLU A 15 7.69 -20.73 8.88
N ASP A 16 7.35 -20.33 10.10
CA ASP A 16 6.62 -19.08 10.37
C ASP A 16 7.49 -17.86 10.10
N ARG A 17 8.78 -17.93 10.39
CA ARG A 17 9.74 -16.88 10.02
C ARG A 17 9.89 -16.75 8.50
N GLU A 18 9.96 -17.87 7.79
CA GLU A 18 10.01 -17.86 6.33
C GLU A 18 8.73 -17.31 5.71
N PHE A 19 7.58 -17.68 6.26
CA PHE A 19 6.31 -17.09 5.85
C PHE A 19 6.29 -15.57 6.02
N LEU A 20 6.74 -15.04 7.15
CA LEU A 20 6.81 -13.58 7.38
C LEU A 20 7.72 -12.89 6.37
N ARG A 21 8.89 -13.48 6.02
CA ARG A 21 9.78 -12.95 4.97
C ARG A 21 9.14 -12.96 3.59
N LEU A 22 8.40 -14.02 3.28
CA LEU A 22 7.65 -14.12 2.03
C LEU A 22 6.60 -13.00 1.92
N VAL A 23 5.87 -12.75 2.99
CA VAL A 23 4.89 -11.65 3.05
C VAL A 23 5.59 -10.30 2.94
N GLU A 24 6.73 -10.09 3.60
CA GLU A 24 7.52 -8.84 3.52
C GLU A 24 7.93 -8.53 2.08
N ARG A 25 8.45 -9.52 1.35
CA ARG A 25 8.80 -9.37 -0.07
C ARG A 25 7.57 -9.05 -0.93
N SER A 26 6.44 -9.69 -0.67
CA SER A 26 5.21 -9.44 -1.38
C SER A 26 4.63 -8.06 -1.06
N ALA A 27 4.62 -7.63 0.21
CA ALA A 27 4.01 -6.38 0.67
C ALA A 27 4.60 -5.15 -0.02
N PHE A 28 5.91 -5.18 -0.29
CA PHE A 28 6.63 -4.07 -0.90
C PHE A 28 6.90 -4.27 -2.41
N GLY A 29 6.40 -5.35 -2.98
CA GLY A 29 6.54 -5.65 -4.42
C GLY A 29 5.69 -4.76 -5.31
N ASN A 30 6.14 -4.54 -6.55
CA ASN A 30 5.36 -3.85 -7.57
C ASN A 30 4.15 -4.71 -7.98
N PRO A 31 2.88 -4.23 -7.84
CA PRO A 31 1.68 -5.03 -8.08
C PRO A 31 1.50 -5.47 -9.54
N PHE A 32 2.24 -4.86 -10.47
CA PHE A 32 2.22 -5.21 -11.89
C PHE A 32 3.35 -6.16 -12.28
N SER A 33 4.20 -6.62 -11.34
CA SER A 33 5.32 -7.51 -11.62
C SER A 33 4.91 -8.99 -11.52
N ARG A 34 5.53 -9.83 -12.36
CA ARG A 34 5.40 -11.29 -12.26
C ARG A 34 5.99 -11.84 -10.96
N GLU A 35 7.00 -11.16 -10.41
CA GLU A 35 7.58 -11.54 -9.13
C GLU A 35 6.54 -11.46 -8.02
N ARG A 36 5.80 -10.34 -7.93
CA ARG A 36 4.72 -10.17 -6.94
C ARG A 36 3.66 -11.25 -7.08
N GLU A 37 3.25 -11.54 -8.32
CA GLU A 37 2.29 -12.62 -8.60
C GLU A 37 2.81 -13.99 -8.15
N GLY A 38 4.09 -14.29 -8.36
CA GLY A 38 4.76 -15.50 -7.87
C GLY A 38 4.73 -15.60 -6.35
N LEU A 39 5.11 -14.52 -5.64
CA LEU A 39 5.11 -14.46 -4.18
C LEU A 39 3.70 -14.66 -3.58
N GLU A 40 2.67 -14.09 -4.18
CA GLU A 40 1.29 -14.29 -3.73
C GLU A 40 0.83 -15.74 -3.90
N ARG A 41 1.23 -16.40 -4.98
CA ARG A 41 0.98 -17.85 -5.14
C ARG A 41 1.70 -18.67 -4.05
N GLU A 42 2.97 -18.34 -3.75
CA GLU A 42 3.71 -19.02 -2.69
C GLU A 42 3.05 -18.83 -1.32
N ILE A 43 2.53 -17.62 -1.01
CA ILE A 43 1.75 -17.35 0.20
C ILE A 43 0.51 -18.26 0.25
N ILE A 44 -0.24 -18.36 -0.85
CA ILE A 44 -1.43 -19.23 -0.92
C ILE A 44 -1.06 -20.70 -0.69
N PHE A 45 0.00 -21.18 -1.33
CA PHE A 45 0.47 -22.56 -1.17
C PHE A 45 0.98 -22.87 0.25
N SER A 46 1.50 -21.87 0.97
CA SER A 46 1.96 -22.05 2.35
C SER A 46 0.84 -22.30 3.36
N ALA A 47 -0.41 -22.18 2.96
CA ALA A 47 -1.57 -22.35 3.83
C ALA A 47 -1.79 -23.82 4.28
N HIS A 48 -1.10 -24.83 3.70
CA HIS A 48 -1.23 -26.28 4.00
C HIS A 48 -2.71 -26.72 4.05
N THR A 49 -3.58 -26.15 3.23
CA THR A 49 -4.98 -26.55 3.20
C THR A 49 -5.15 -27.66 2.17
N ASP A 50 -5.81 -28.74 2.56
CA ASP A 50 -6.24 -29.85 1.69
C ASP A 50 -7.21 -29.42 0.56
N ARG A 51 -7.42 -28.10 0.41
CA ARG A 51 -8.26 -27.51 -0.63
C ARG A 51 -7.44 -26.55 -1.49
N PRO A 52 -6.81 -27.03 -2.57
CA PRO A 52 -6.17 -26.16 -3.55
C PRO A 52 -7.22 -25.18 -4.16
N GLY A 53 -6.95 -23.90 -4.13
CA GLY A 53 -7.78 -22.86 -4.76
C GLY A 53 -8.81 -22.15 -3.88
N ALA A 54 -8.86 -22.41 -2.57
CA ALA A 54 -9.87 -21.83 -1.68
C ALA A 54 -9.43 -20.56 -0.93
N GLY A 55 -8.40 -19.85 -1.37
CA GLY A 55 -7.95 -18.64 -0.68
C GLY A 55 -7.22 -17.66 -1.57
N ASP A 56 -7.35 -16.37 -1.23
CA ASP A 56 -6.47 -15.32 -1.68
C ASP A 56 -5.34 -15.12 -0.66
N ALA A 57 -4.21 -14.54 -1.10
CA ALA A 57 -3.06 -14.29 -0.23
C ALA A 57 -3.42 -13.42 1.00
N PRO A 58 -4.23 -12.36 0.91
CA PRO A 58 -4.66 -11.58 2.07
C PRO A 58 -5.37 -12.40 3.15
N ARG A 59 -6.21 -13.35 2.77
CA ARG A 59 -6.89 -14.23 3.73
C ARG A 59 -5.90 -15.14 4.43
N VAL A 60 -4.99 -15.75 3.68
CA VAL A 60 -3.94 -16.62 4.25
C VAL A 60 -3.07 -15.86 5.25
N VAL A 61 -2.66 -14.64 4.91
CA VAL A 61 -1.88 -13.79 5.82
C VAL A 61 -2.66 -13.49 7.09
N ARG A 62 -3.93 -13.13 6.98
CA ARG A 62 -4.79 -12.84 8.12
C ARG A 62 -4.94 -14.03 9.05
N GLU A 63 -5.29 -15.20 8.53
CA GLU A 63 -5.44 -16.44 9.31
C GLU A 63 -4.13 -16.80 10.04
N ARG A 64 -2.98 -16.60 9.37
CA ARG A 64 -1.67 -16.84 9.99
C ARG A 64 -1.36 -15.83 11.11
N LEU A 65 -1.69 -14.55 10.92
CA LEU A 65 -1.53 -13.51 11.95
C LEU A 65 -2.46 -13.73 13.15
N GLU A 66 -3.67 -14.22 12.94
CA GLU A 66 -4.59 -14.63 14.02
C GLU A 66 -4.04 -15.82 14.82
N ARG A 67 -3.47 -16.82 14.13
CA ARG A 67 -2.76 -17.91 14.78
C ARG A 67 -1.57 -17.41 15.61
N PHE A 68 -0.77 -16.49 15.09
CA PHE A 68 0.35 -15.88 15.81
C PHE A 68 -0.13 -15.16 17.07
N ALA A 69 -1.21 -14.39 16.97
CA ALA A 69 -1.79 -13.72 18.13
C ALA A 69 -2.23 -14.72 19.22
N GLY A 70 -2.79 -15.86 18.84
CA GLY A 70 -3.11 -16.97 19.77
C GLY A 70 -1.89 -17.60 20.44
N LEU A 71 -0.71 -17.49 19.83
CA LEU A 71 0.58 -17.92 20.39
C LEU A 71 1.30 -16.83 21.20
N GLY A 72 0.71 -15.64 21.36
CA GLY A 72 1.29 -14.53 22.08
C GLY A 72 2.06 -13.53 21.21
N TYR A 73 2.02 -13.65 19.87
CA TYR A 73 2.64 -12.74 18.91
C TYR A 73 1.60 -11.80 18.30
N ALA A 74 1.00 -10.94 19.12
CA ALA A 74 -0.06 -10.03 18.69
C ALA A 74 0.45 -8.65 18.29
N ARG A 75 1.61 -8.22 18.81
CA ARG A 75 2.19 -6.88 18.66
C ARG A 75 3.62 -6.95 18.17
N LEU A 76 4.13 -5.86 17.60
CA LEU A 76 5.52 -5.76 17.16
C LEU A 76 6.54 -6.08 18.27
N SER A 77 6.24 -5.66 19.50
CA SER A 77 7.10 -5.93 20.67
C SER A 77 7.22 -7.40 21.05
N ASP A 78 6.31 -8.25 20.57
CA ASP A 78 6.28 -9.68 20.90
C ASP A 78 7.24 -10.49 20.01
N PHE A 79 7.70 -9.89 18.91
CA PHE A 79 8.65 -10.51 17.97
C PHE A 79 10.09 -10.16 18.35
N GLY A 80 11.00 -11.09 18.10
CA GLY A 80 12.43 -10.86 18.23
C GLY A 80 12.94 -9.79 17.24
N GLU A 81 14.07 -9.20 17.53
CA GLU A 81 14.63 -8.10 16.72
C GLU A 81 14.81 -8.49 15.25
N SER A 82 15.17 -9.75 14.98
CA SER A 82 15.34 -10.29 13.62
C SER A 82 14.03 -10.49 12.85
N GLU A 83 12.89 -10.62 13.55
CA GLU A 83 11.58 -10.83 12.94
C GLU A 83 10.72 -9.56 12.88
N GLN A 84 11.09 -8.51 13.60
CA GLN A 84 10.26 -7.29 13.70
C GLN A 84 9.97 -6.64 12.35
N SER A 85 10.94 -6.59 11.42
CA SER A 85 10.74 -6.02 10.08
C SER A 85 9.68 -6.80 9.30
N SER A 86 9.80 -8.12 9.28
CA SER A 86 8.88 -9.00 8.54
C SER A 86 7.49 -9.04 9.18
N ALA A 87 7.42 -9.01 10.52
CA ALA A 87 6.14 -8.92 11.25
C ALA A 87 5.45 -7.58 10.98
N ARG A 88 6.21 -6.47 10.98
CA ARG A 88 5.72 -5.14 10.62
C ARG A 88 5.14 -5.13 9.21
N ALA A 89 5.84 -5.69 8.24
CA ALA A 89 5.37 -5.80 6.86
C ALA A 89 4.08 -6.63 6.75
N ALA A 90 3.98 -7.73 7.49
CA ALA A 90 2.78 -8.58 7.51
C ALA A 90 1.56 -7.87 8.13
N PHE A 91 1.74 -7.11 9.22
CA PHE A 91 0.68 -6.28 9.79
C PHE A 91 0.23 -5.18 8.84
N LEU A 92 1.16 -4.50 8.16
CA LEU A 92 0.83 -3.49 7.15
C LEU A 92 0.12 -4.09 5.94
N TYR A 93 0.53 -5.29 5.50
CA TYR A 93 -0.11 -6.03 4.42
C TYR A 93 -1.59 -6.33 4.76
N ASP A 94 -1.87 -6.93 5.94
CA ASP A 94 -3.24 -7.21 6.37
C ASP A 94 -4.07 -5.93 6.52
N ALA A 95 -3.52 -4.89 7.17
CA ALA A 95 -4.19 -3.61 7.36
C ALA A 95 -4.55 -2.94 6.02
N PHE A 96 -3.63 -2.93 5.04
CA PHE A 96 -3.88 -2.41 3.71
C PHE A 96 -5.04 -3.13 3.01
N HIS A 97 -5.05 -4.47 3.04
CA HIS A 97 -6.08 -5.24 2.34
C HIS A 97 -7.47 -5.13 2.99
N ARG A 98 -7.56 -4.77 4.26
CA ARG A 98 -8.84 -4.49 4.93
C ARG A 98 -9.49 -3.19 4.45
N VAL A 99 -8.69 -2.22 3.99
CA VAL A 99 -9.18 -0.89 3.60
C VAL A 99 -9.26 -0.67 2.08
N ILE A 100 -8.96 -1.69 1.27
CA ILE A 100 -9.02 -1.59 -0.20
C ILE A 100 -10.40 -1.16 -0.67
N GLN A 101 -11.46 -1.88 -0.30
CA GLN A 101 -12.83 -1.58 -0.74
C GLN A 101 -13.32 -0.20 -0.26
N PRO A 102 -13.17 0.19 1.02
CA PRO A 102 -13.46 1.54 1.46
C PRO A 102 -12.71 2.63 0.68
N PHE A 103 -11.43 2.42 0.37
CA PHE A 103 -10.68 3.37 -0.44
C PHE A 103 -11.15 3.42 -1.90
N ASP A 104 -11.55 2.30 -2.48
CA ASP A 104 -12.11 2.28 -3.84
C ASP A 104 -13.37 3.14 -3.91
N ALA A 105 -14.28 2.95 -2.98
CA ALA A 105 -15.51 3.75 -2.90
C ALA A 105 -15.21 5.26 -2.72
N LEU A 106 -14.21 5.60 -1.88
CA LEU A 106 -13.78 6.99 -1.69
C LEU A 106 -13.17 7.58 -2.98
N ILE A 107 -12.30 6.82 -3.67
CA ILE A 107 -11.65 7.26 -4.92
C ILE A 107 -12.68 7.45 -6.03
N GLU A 108 -13.60 6.52 -6.20
CA GLU A 108 -14.67 6.60 -7.19
C GLU A 108 -15.60 7.77 -6.92
N GLY A 109 -16.01 7.97 -5.66
CA GLY A 109 -16.81 9.12 -5.27
C GLY A 109 -16.12 10.45 -5.61
N HIS A 110 -14.84 10.59 -5.25
CA HIS A 110 -14.06 11.78 -5.60
C HIS A 110 -13.89 11.94 -7.12
N ALA A 111 -13.69 10.86 -7.87
CA ALA A 111 -13.59 10.91 -9.34
C ALA A 111 -14.88 11.39 -10.01
N GLN A 112 -16.04 11.10 -9.40
CA GLN A 112 -17.37 11.54 -9.85
C GLN A 112 -17.74 12.94 -9.33
N GLY A 113 -16.84 13.62 -8.62
CA GLY A 113 -17.09 14.96 -8.08
C GLY A 113 -17.85 14.98 -6.76
N VAL A 114 -18.09 13.82 -6.14
CA VAL A 114 -18.66 13.76 -4.79
C VAL A 114 -17.60 14.21 -3.80
N THR A 115 -17.68 15.45 -3.34
CA THR A 115 -16.84 15.96 -2.27
C THR A 115 -17.51 15.68 -0.93
N SER A 116 -17.26 14.50 -0.35
CA SER A 116 -17.61 14.28 1.04
C SER A 116 -16.64 15.12 1.91
N ARG A 117 -17.12 16.23 2.42
CA ARG A 117 -16.44 16.92 3.51
C ARG A 117 -16.90 16.28 4.81
N GLY A 118 -16.06 15.51 5.44
CA GLY A 118 -16.39 14.89 6.71
C GLY A 118 -15.43 13.78 7.10
N ARG A 119 -15.53 13.38 8.36
CA ARG A 119 -14.69 12.34 8.93
C ARG A 119 -14.83 11.02 8.18
N ILE A 120 -13.71 10.45 7.79
CA ILE A 120 -13.64 9.15 7.11
C ILE A 120 -13.75 8.05 8.18
N THR A 121 -14.95 7.48 8.30
CA THR A 121 -15.28 6.58 9.42
C THR A 121 -14.40 5.33 9.50
N PHE A 122 -14.05 4.70 8.37
CA PHE A 122 -13.17 3.53 8.35
C PHE A 122 -11.71 3.85 8.71
N ALA A 123 -11.29 5.12 8.65
CA ALA A 123 -9.93 5.52 8.98
C ALA A 123 -9.63 5.36 10.48
N ASP A 124 -10.59 5.65 11.33
CA ASP A 124 -10.45 5.49 12.79
C ASP A 124 -10.23 4.02 13.15
N GLU A 125 -11.00 3.10 12.53
CA GLU A 125 -10.86 1.66 12.74
C GLU A 125 -9.50 1.15 12.23
N ALA A 126 -9.07 1.60 11.05
CA ALA A 126 -7.77 1.22 10.49
C ALA A 126 -6.59 1.69 11.36
N ILE A 127 -6.65 2.94 11.86
CA ILE A 127 -5.65 3.50 12.76
C ILE A 127 -5.62 2.73 14.09
N ALA A 128 -6.78 2.49 14.71
CA ALA A 128 -6.88 1.71 15.95
C ALA A 128 -6.34 0.28 15.75
N GLY A 129 -6.60 -0.33 14.61
CA GLY A 129 -6.06 -1.63 14.22
C GLY A 129 -4.53 -1.64 14.19
N LEU A 130 -3.90 -0.66 13.56
CA LEU A 130 -2.43 -0.52 13.54
C LEU A 130 -1.85 -0.25 14.95
N GLN A 131 -2.47 0.64 15.72
CA GLN A 131 -2.04 0.94 17.09
C GLN A 131 -2.12 -0.29 18.00
N SER A 132 -3.15 -1.12 17.85
CA SER A 132 -3.27 -2.38 18.59
C SER A 132 -2.12 -3.35 18.29
N ARG A 133 -1.50 -3.25 17.11
CA ARG A 133 -0.32 -4.02 16.70
C ARG A 133 1.01 -3.39 17.15
N GLY A 134 0.99 -2.22 17.80
CA GLY A 134 2.18 -1.56 18.36
C GLY A 134 2.78 -0.45 17.47
N PHE A 135 2.05 0.03 16.47
CA PHE A 135 2.41 1.24 15.73
C PHE A 135 2.07 2.49 16.56
N SER A 136 2.87 3.55 16.44
CA SER A 136 2.53 4.83 17.08
C SER A 136 1.33 5.50 16.40
N PRO A 137 0.67 6.48 17.04
CA PRO A 137 -0.39 7.25 16.40
C PRO A 137 0.06 7.93 15.09
N GLU A 138 1.26 8.50 15.09
CA GLU A 138 1.85 9.19 13.94
C GLU A 138 2.15 8.20 12.80
N GLU A 139 2.75 7.04 13.13
CA GLU A 139 3.00 5.99 12.16
C GLU A 139 1.69 5.46 11.57
N SER A 140 0.66 5.27 12.39
CA SER A 140 -0.64 4.75 11.94
C SER A 140 -1.32 5.70 10.97
N ALA A 141 -1.29 7.01 11.24
CA ALA A 141 -1.81 8.04 10.34
C ALA A 141 -1.00 8.11 9.04
N HIS A 142 0.33 8.02 9.12
CA HIS A 142 1.21 7.99 7.97
C HIS A 142 0.95 6.77 7.07
N PHE A 143 0.85 5.57 7.65
CA PHE A 143 0.57 4.38 6.86
C PHE A 143 -0.84 4.37 6.26
N LEU A 144 -1.82 4.94 6.93
CA LEU A 144 -3.14 5.14 6.33
C LEU A 144 -3.05 6.05 5.07
N ALA A 145 -2.25 7.12 5.13
CA ALA A 145 -2.02 7.99 3.98
C ALA A 145 -1.24 7.26 2.85
N ILE A 146 -0.26 6.43 3.18
CA ILE A 146 0.43 5.56 2.22
C ILE A 146 -0.55 4.55 1.59
N PHE A 147 -1.44 3.94 2.35
CA PHE A 147 -2.46 3.01 1.83
C PHE A 147 -3.40 3.69 0.83
N TYR A 148 -3.85 4.90 1.16
CA TYR A 148 -4.65 5.71 0.24
C TYR A 148 -3.89 6.05 -1.03
N GLN A 149 -2.60 6.41 -0.93
CA GLN A 149 -1.74 6.68 -2.07
C GLN A 149 -1.56 5.43 -2.95
N LEU A 150 -1.22 4.28 -2.36
CA LEU A 150 -1.07 3.01 -3.06
C LEU A 150 -2.34 2.65 -3.83
N ARG A 151 -3.51 2.83 -3.20
CA ARG A 151 -4.78 2.48 -3.83
C ARG A 151 -5.14 3.42 -4.97
N ARG A 152 -4.89 4.74 -4.83
CA ARG A 152 -5.06 5.71 -5.92
C ARG A 152 -4.12 5.44 -7.08
N ALA A 153 -2.84 5.18 -6.81
CA ALA A 153 -1.89 4.84 -7.86
C ALA A 153 -2.30 3.58 -8.62
N TYR A 154 -2.74 2.55 -7.89
CA TYR A 154 -3.26 1.34 -8.53
C TYR A 154 -4.48 1.66 -9.42
N TYR A 155 -5.45 2.41 -8.90
CA TYR A 155 -6.65 2.83 -9.63
C TYR A 155 -6.29 3.55 -10.94
N PHE A 156 -5.45 4.58 -10.89
CA PHE A 156 -5.11 5.37 -12.07
C PHE A 156 -4.20 4.64 -13.06
N ILE A 157 -3.30 3.78 -12.58
CA ILE A 157 -2.37 3.04 -13.43
C ILE A 157 -3.04 1.78 -14.01
N ALA A 158 -3.81 1.02 -13.22
CA ALA A 158 -4.42 -0.21 -13.68
C ALA A 158 -5.64 0.05 -14.58
N TRP A 159 -6.52 0.94 -14.15
CA TRP A 159 -7.82 1.19 -14.80
C TRP A 159 -7.82 2.43 -15.69
N GLY A 160 -7.03 3.44 -15.37
CA GLY A 160 -6.90 4.66 -16.16
C GLY A 160 -6.13 4.47 -17.48
N LEU A 161 -5.37 3.39 -17.62
CA LEU A 161 -4.57 3.08 -18.81
C LEU A 161 -5.10 1.81 -19.48
N VAL A 162 -5.77 1.98 -20.61
CA VAL A 162 -6.41 0.87 -21.36
C VAL A 162 -5.37 0.04 -22.09
N GLY A 163 -5.55 -1.29 -22.10
CA GLY A 163 -4.77 -2.26 -22.89
C GLY A 163 -4.16 -3.37 -22.04
N GLY A 164 -4.14 -4.61 -22.60
CA GLY A 164 -3.63 -5.83 -21.94
C GLY A 164 -2.31 -6.36 -22.52
N SER A 165 -1.65 -5.62 -23.44
CA SER A 165 -0.41 -6.09 -24.07
C SER A 165 0.77 -6.10 -23.07
N ALA A 166 1.81 -6.89 -23.37
CA ALA A 166 3.05 -6.92 -22.59
C ALA A 166 3.71 -5.52 -22.49
N VAL A 167 3.58 -4.69 -23.52
CA VAL A 167 4.08 -3.31 -23.53
C VAL A 167 3.32 -2.46 -22.49
N MET A 168 1.99 -2.60 -22.43
CA MET A 168 1.17 -1.89 -21.43
C MET A 168 1.46 -2.37 -20.01
N GLN A 169 1.71 -3.65 -19.83
CA GLN A 169 2.13 -4.16 -18.52
C GLN A 169 3.49 -3.59 -18.11
N ALA A 170 4.48 -3.58 -19.00
CA ALA A 170 5.77 -2.95 -18.75
C ALA A 170 5.64 -1.44 -18.44
N LEU A 171 4.73 -0.73 -19.13
CA LEU A 171 4.44 0.67 -18.85
C LEU A 171 3.87 0.86 -17.44
N ARG A 172 2.89 0.05 -17.02
CA ARG A 172 2.33 0.10 -15.66
C ARG A 172 3.39 -0.13 -14.59
N MET A 173 4.27 -1.10 -14.80
CA MET A 173 5.40 -1.36 -13.89
C MET A 173 6.32 -0.13 -13.74
N ARG A 174 6.64 0.53 -14.86
CA ARG A 174 7.50 1.73 -14.87
C ARG A 174 6.82 2.94 -14.22
N LEU A 175 5.52 3.13 -14.45
CA LEU A 175 4.76 4.22 -13.82
C LEU A 175 4.67 4.00 -12.30
N TRP A 176 4.45 2.78 -11.85
CA TRP A 176 4.48 2.45 -10.43
C TRP A 176 5.84 2.77 -9.80
N ALA A 177 6.93 2.33 -10.44
CA ALA A 177 8.29 2.63 -9.99
C ALA A 177 8.64 4.12 -10.08
N ASN A 178 7.99 4.90 -10.94
CA ASN A 178 8.13 6.35 -10.97
C ASN A 178 7.44 7.01 -9.77
N VAL A 179 6.27 6.53 -9.36
CA VAL A 179 5.54 7.08 -8.20
C VAL A 179 6.19 6.67 -6.87
N PHE A 180 6.64 5.42 -6.73
CA PHE A 180 7.07 4.84 -5.45
C PHE A 180 8.56 4.48 -5.39
N THR A 181 9.32 4.74 -6.44
CA THR A 181 10.68 4.22 -6.63
C THR A 181 10.71 2.68 -6.75
N HIS A 182 11.92 2.11 -6.84
CA HIS A 182 12.10 0.65 -6.80
C HIS A 182 12.20 0.10 -5.38
N ASP A 183 12.36 0.98 -4.39
CA ASP A 183 12.50 0.64 -2.98
C ASP A 183 11.37 1.28 -2.16
N MET A 184 10.30 0.51 -1.97
CA MET A 184 9.14 0.92 -1.18
C MET A 184 9.47 1.16 0.30
N VAL A 185 10.47 0.46 0.84
CA VAL A 185 10.89 0.66 2.23
C VAL A 185 11.54 2.03 2.39
N LEU A 186 12.44 2.38 1.47
CA LEU A 186 13.05 3.70 1.42
C LEU A 186 12.00 4.79 1.15
N TYR A 187 11.06 4.51 0.21
CA TYR A 187 9.97 5.42 -0.09
C TYR A 187 9.16 5.76 1.16
N THR A 188 8.60 4.77 1.84
CA THR A 188 7.74 4.97 3.00
C THR A 188 8.45 5.61 4.18
N ARG A 189 9.76 5.45 4.29
CA ARG A 189 10.56 6.03 5.40
C ARG A 189 11.05 7.44 5.13
N ARG A 190 11.40 7.79 3.88
CA ARG A 190 12.16 9.02 3.58
C ARG A 190 11.72 9.80 2.36
N LEU A 191 11.21 9.13 1.31
CA LEU A 191 10.99 9.79 0.01
C LEU A 191 9.55 10.26 -0.20
N TRP A 192 8.59 9.79 0.59
CA TRP A 192 7.17 10.09 0.44
C TRP A 192 6.86 11.62 0.41
N SER A 193 7.65 12.43 1.11
CA SER A 193 7.51 13.89 1.17
C SER A 193 8.43 14.65 0.21
N ARG A 194 9.20 13.95 -0.63
CA ARG A 194 10.22 14.54 -1.52
C ARG A 194 10.05 14.17 -2.99
N MET A 195 8.99 13.44 -3.34
CA MET A 195 8.79 13.01 -4.74
C MET A 195 8.49 14.19 -5.67
N GLU A 196 8.04 15.33 -5.13
CA GLU A 196 7.85 16.58 -5.88
C GLU A 196 9.18 17.20 -6.34
N ASP A 197 10.31 16.86 -5.72
CA ASP A 197 11.64 17.31 -6.12
C ASP A 197 12.12 16.62 -7.42
N PHE A 198 11.44 15.58 -7.90
CA PHE A 198 11.83 14.79 -9.08
C PHE A 198 10.92 15.09 -10.27
N SER A 199 11.50 15.66 -11.32
CA SER A 199 10.79 15.87 -12.58
C SER A 199 10.72 14.58 -13.40
N THR A 200 9.57 14.32 -14.02
CA THR A 200 9.38 13.19 -14.93
C THR A 200 9.17 13.69 -16.35
N LEU A 201 9.99 13.21 -17.30
CA LEU A 201 9.86 13.47 -18.73
C LEU A 201 9.22 12.27 -19.43
N LEU A 202 8.07 12.50 -20.07
CA LEU A 202 7.36 11.48 -20.86
C LEU A 202 7.56 11.75 -22.35
N LEU A 203 8.29 10.86 -23.03
CA LEU A 203 8.55 10.92 -24.47
C LEU A 203 7.68 9.93 -25.26
N GLY A 204 7.25 10.33 -26.43
CA GLY A 204 6.47 9.48 -27.33
C GLY A 204 5.75 10.29 -28.41
N ALA A 205 5.23 9.60 -29.44
CA ALA A 205 4.47 10.21 -30.53
C ALA A 205 3.19 10.90 -30.04
N THR A 206 2.64 11.81 -30.82
CA THR A 206 1.33 12.42 -30.54
C THR A 206 0.25 11.33 -30.47
N GLY A 207 -0.65 11.43 -29.50
CA GLY A 207 -1.71 10.43 -29.29
C GLY A 207 -1.28 9.15 -28.55
N SER A 208 0.00 9.00 -28.14
CA SER A 208 0.50 7.79 -27.45
C SER A 208 0.11 7.65 -25.96
N GLY A 209 -0.77 8.50 -25.43
CA GLY A 209 -1.24 8.39 -24.05
C GLY A 209 -0.38 9.10 -23.01
N LYS A 210 0.59 9.96 -23.39
CA LYS A 210 1.44 10.70 -22.45
C LYS A 210 0.66 11.49 -21.40
N GLY A 211 -0.43 12.16 -21.83
CA GLY A 211 -1.28 12.92 -20.92
C GLY A 211 -1.98 12.03 -19.87
N ALA A 212 -2.42 10.83 -20.26
CA ALA A 212 -3.00 9.86 -19.33
C ALA A 212 -1.95 9.36 -18.32
N CYS A 213 -0.73 9.09 -18.77
CA CYS A 213 0.38 8.71 -17.89
C CYS A 213 0.75 9.84 -16.91
N ALA A 214 0.83 11.09 -17.39
CA ALA A 214 1.09 12.24 -16.55
C ALA A 214 0.00 12.44 -15.49
N ALA A 215 -1.26 12.31 -15.88
CA ALA A 215 -2.40 12.38 -14.95
C ALA A 215 -2.37 11.25 -13.91
N ALA A 216 -2.02 10.03 -14.32
CA ALA A 216 -1.88 8.88 -13.41
C ALA A 216 -0.79 9.13 -12.37
N ILE A 217 0.38 9.65 -12.77
CA ILE A 217 1.48 10.01 -11.86
C ILE A 217 1.02 11.14 -10.91
N GLY A 218 0.54 12.27 -11.45
CA GLY A 218 0.23 13.46 -10.65
C GLY A 218 -0.91 13.23 -9.65
N ARG A 219 -1.92 12.42 -10.00
CA ARG A 219 -3.01 12.05 -9.10
C ARG A 219 -2.61 10.99 -8.06
N SER A 220 -1.42 10.41 -8.19
CA SER A 220 -0.86 9.42 -7.27
C SER A 220 0.10 10.01 -6.24
N GLY A 221 0.24 11.34 -6.16
CA GLY A 221 1.05 12.02 -5.17
C GLY A 221 0.61 11.73 -3.73
N TYR A 222 1.49 11.88 -2.75
CA TYR A 222 1.17 11.67 -1.34
C TYR A 222 0.22 12.76 -0.83
N ILE A 223 -0.84 12.37 -0.13
CA ILE A 223 -1.78 13.28 0.54
C ILE A 223 -1.83 12.90 2.02
N PRO A 224 -1.38 13.78 2.93
CA PRO A 224 -1.38 13.49 4.36
C PRO A 224 -2.78 13.25 4.91
N TYR A 225 -2.89 12.34 5.88
CA TYR A 225 -4.11 12.18 6.68
C TYR A 225 -4.00 13.05 7.94
N ASN A 226 -5.02 13.86 8.18
CA ASN A 226 -5.14 14.68 9.38
C ASN A 226 -6.00 13.95 10.42
N ALA A 227 -5.37 13.36 11.43
CA ALA A 227 -6.07 12.60 12.46
C ALA A 227 -7.01 13.47 13.33
N VAL A 228 -6.76 14.78 13.44
CA VAL A 228 -7.64 15.69 14.20
C VAL A 228 -8.95 15.89 13.47
N ASN A 229 -8.89 16.16 12.18
CA ASN A 229 -10.08 16.37 11.36
C ASN A 229 -10.72 15.04 10.92
N GLY A 230 -9.97 13.94 10.94
CA GLY A 230 -10.40 12.63 10.46
C GLY A 230 -10.54 12.55 8.95
N ASP A 231 -9.76 13.34 8.19
CA ASP A 231 -9.86 13.46 6.73
C ASP A 231 -8.47 13.65 6.10
N PHE A 232 -8.37 13.45 4.78
CA PHE A 232 -7.16 13.77 4.04
C PHE A 232 -7.02 15.29 3.83
N ALA A 233 -5.78 15.77 3.80
CA ALA A 233 -5.48 17.20 3.70
C ALA A 233 -5.96 17.83 2.38
N ASP A 234 -6.07 17.04 1.31
CA ASP A 234 -6.56 17.49 0.01
C ASP A 234 -7.23 16.34 -0.78
N ASN A 235 -7.83 16.70 -1.92
CA ASN A 235 -8.40 15.77 -2.90
C ASN A 235 -7.44 15.62 -4.08
N PHE A 236 -7.21 14.40 -4.55
CA PHE A 236 -6.32 14.09 -5.66
C PHE A 236 -6.70 14.80 -6.97
N GLN A 237 -7.93 15.23 -7.16
CA GLN A 237 -8.32 16.03 -8.32
C GLN A 237 -7.59 17.39 -8.38
N ARG A 238 -7.18 17.91 -7.24
CA ARG A 238 -6.47 19.18 -7.10
C ARG A 238 -4.95 19.01 -7.15
N CYS A 239 -4.46 17.77 -7.02
CA CYS A 239 -3.02 17.46 -7.07
C CYS A 239 -2.44 17.43 -8.49
N PHE A 240 -3.27 17.56 -9.53
CA PHE A 240 -2.81 17.54 -10.93
C PHE A 240 -3.43 18.67 -11.73
N THR A 241 -2.59 19.54 -12.29
CA THR A 241 -3.00 20.60 -13.21
C THR A 241 -2.30 20.41 -14.55
N SER A 242 -3.06 20.37 -15.64
CA SER A 242 -2.52 20.29 -17.00
C SER A 242 -2.35 21.68 -17.59
N ILE A 243 -1.13 22.01 -18.03
CA ILE A 243 -0.82 23.28 -18.69
C ILE A 243 -0.29 22.98 -20.10
N ASN A 244 -0.90 23.59 -21.12
CA ASN A 244 -0.39 23.51 -22.48
C ASN A 244 0.48 24.75 -22.78
N LEU A 245 1.79 24.58 -22.79
CA LEU A 245 2.73 25.68 -22.99
C LEU A 245 2.61 26.32 -24.38
N SER A 246 2.08 25.63 -25.41
CA SER A 246 1.86 26.22 -26.73
C SER A 246 0.82 27.35 -26.73
N GLN A 247 -0.03 27.42 -25.71
CA GLN A 247 -1.01 28.49 -25.53
C GLN A 247 -0.39 29.78 -24.94
N TYR A 248 0.84 29.69 -24.45
CA TYR A 248 1.57 30.81 -23.82
C TYR A 248 2.73 31.31 -24.66
N SER A 249 2.88 30.83 -25.91
CA SER A 249 4.01 31.15 -26.81
C SER A 249 4.04 32.60 -27.32
N GLY A 250 3.23 33.52 -26.79
CA GLY A 250 3.23 34.94 -27.11
C GLY A 250 3.62 35.86 -25.95
N ALA A 251 4.08 35.32 -24.81
CA ALA A 251 4.35 36.10 -23.58
C ALA A 251 5.78 35.87 -23.02
N LEU A 252 6.73 35.36 -23.83
CA LEU A 252 8.16 35.26 -23.51
C LEU A 252 8.97 36.18 -24.43
#